data_7c7676423ea7db4255704ed05b8ae2da
#
_entry.id   7c7676423ea7db4255704ed05b8ae2da
#
_cell.length_a   1.000
_cell.length_b   1.000
_cell.length_c   1.000
_cell.angle_alpha   90.00
_cell.angle_beta   90.00
_cell.angle_gamma   90.00
#
_symmetry.space_group_name_H-M   'P 1'
#
loop_
_entity.id
_entity.type
_entity.pdbx_description
1 polymer ?
#
loop_
_entity_poly.entity_id
_entity_poly.type
_entity_poly.pdbx_seq_one_letter_code
_entity_poly.pdbx_strand_id
1 'polypeptide(L)'
;MSIKLIKKLSRVFGYLFVSESEENFERIEAKFNELDNHNTYHETKQKTAHDTSQIIHTLTDGLKVHSDEHLNYLREQIKHLVLGHNGDGIQELRASRTSMDAQSFDTLDGRLYHDFLREQNARETMRTELLGKIMRVVNVDDFGGDPTGQKDSTKAFQDAFGNGNVMVTMSAGTYLTTGLKLPNNSRLVGQGKDITTIKLMDETPAENIGITNIKMSGFAKNISVENFSFNGNKFRQNKSLKPSGGSLSSNIRFAGVTNGYIYNVKSYDSLLHCIDVTYANDKYFYEGDGSRVPESIESQHIHIDNCEAYGCGDDGITTHHSRYITISNCYAHSPTGGSNNNGIEVDDGSQFVFLTNNRTKGNFGGLEIKAHSDSSAATGVFVDGHVSIEDTRSYNVRHIGHHRAKTDAKSQTAYDVVLNNCLALNPKYNGVYPGS
;
A
#
# COMPACT_ATOMS: atom_id res chain seq x y z
N MET A 1 18.80 -9.25 -9.64
CA MET A 1 17.42 -9.09 -10.19
C MET A 1 17.14 -10.21 -11.19
N SER A 2 16.04 -10.93 -11.07
CA SER A 2 15.86 -12.22 -11.76
C SER A 2 15.51 -12.02 -13.25
N ILE A 3 16.05 -12.89 -14.11
CA ILE A 3 15.73 -13.06 -15.56
C ILE A 3 14.20 -12.99 -15.85
N LYS A 4 13.36 -13.33 -14.87
CA LYS A 4 11.89 -13.20 -14.97
C LYS A 4 11.40 -11.75 -15.04
N LEU A 5 12.08 -10.80 -14.42
CA LEU A 5 11.71 -9.37 -14.47
C LEU A 5 12.12 -8.77 -15.82
N ILE A 6 13.28 -9.17 -16.34
CA ILE A 6 13.78 -8.76 -17.66
C ILE A 6 12.83 -9.27 -18.75
N LYS A 7 12.39 -10.55 -18.70
CA LYS A 7 11.39 -11.10 -19.63
C LYS A 7 10.01 -10.44 -19.53
N LYS A 8 9.64 -9.91 -18.39
CA LYS A 8 8.37 -9.19 -18.20
C LYS A 8 8.47 -7.75 -18.71
N LEU A 9 9.62 -7.12 -18.54
CA LEU A 9 9.94 -5.81 -19.14
C LEU A 9 10.05 -5.92 -20.67
N SER A 10 10.71 -6.97 -21.21
CA SER A 10 10.81 -7.19 -22.66
C SER A 10 9.44 -7.40 -23.33
N ARG A 11 8.46 -7.99 -22.65
CA ARG A 11 7.08 -8.09 -23.18
C ARG A 11 6.33 -6.74 -23.21
N VAL A 12 6.60 -5.86 -22.27
CA VAL A 12 6.02 -4.50 -22.25
C VAL A 12 6.71 -3.59 -23.27
N PHE A 13 8.00 -3.76 -23.47
CA PHE A 13 8.78 -3.01 -24.47
C PHE A 13 8.69 -3.60 -25.89
N GLY A 14 8.46 -4.91 -26.03
CA GLY A 14 8.33 -5.57 -27.33
C GLY A 14 7.18 -5.05 -28.18
N TYR A 15 6.12 -4.52 -27.55
CA TYR A 15 5.02 -3.86 -28.28
C TYR A 15 5.39 -2.46 -28.83
N LEU A 16 6.46 -1.86 -28.36
CA LEU A 16 6.93 -0.53 -28.77
C LEU A 16 8.11 -0.59 -29.77
N PHE A 17 8.73 -1.76 -29.94
CA PHE A 17 9.99 -1.93 -30.71
C PHE A 17 9.96 -3.09 -31.72
N VAL A 18 8.82 -3.41 -32.29
CA VAL A 18 8.64 -4.53 -33.26
C VAL A 18 9.40 -4.32 -34.59
N SER A 19 10.19 -3.28 -34.79
CA SER A 19 10.93 -3.06 -36.04
C SER A 19 12.45 -2.90 -35.95
N GLU A 20 13.06 -2.98 -34.75
CA GLU A 20 14.53 -2.82 -34.66
C GLU A 20 15.20 -3.94 -33.87
N SER A 21 15.88 -4.75 -34.62
CA SER A 21 16.95 -5.77 -34.41
C SER A 21 17.31 -6.25 -32.99
N GLU A 22 17.49 -7.55 -32.85
CA GLU A 22 18.05 -8.29 -31.71
C GLU A 22 19.31 -7.62 -31.10
N GLU A 23 20.10 -6.91 -31.91
CA GLU A 23 21.32 -6.21 -31.52
C GLU A 23 21.10 -5.07 -30.49
N ASN A 24 19.96 -4.40 -30.54
CA ASN A 24 19.59 -3.37 -29.55
C ASN A 24 19.15 -3.99 -28.20
N PHE A 25 18.56 -5.18 -28.24
CA PHE A 25 18.21 -5.92 -27.04
C PHE A 25 19.46 -6.44 -26.32
N GLU A 26 20.44 -6.96 -27.04
CA GLU A 26 21.70 -7.41 -26.47
C GLU A 26 22.50 -6.25 -25.87
N ARG A 27 22.47 -5.06 -26.47
CA ARG A 27 23.10 -3.85 -25.91
C ARG A 27 22.41 -3.37 -24.62
N ILE A 28 21.09 -3.45 -24.55
CA ILE A 28 20.32 -3.10 -23.33
C ILE A 28 20.58 -4.14 -22.24
N GLU A 29 20.63 -5.42 -22.60
CA GLU A 29 20.93 -6.51 -21.66
C GLU A 29 22.36 -6.43 -21.13
N ALA A 30 23.33 -6.12 -22.00
CA ALA A 30 24.72 -5.89 -21.61
C ALA A 30 24.83 -4.69 -20.64
N LYS A 31 24.08 -3.62 -20.88
CA LYS A 31 24.08 -2.44 -20.01
C LYS A 31 23.37 -2.69 -18.68
N PHE A 32 22.32 -3.51 -18.66
CA PHE A 32 21.69 -3.96 -17.42
C PHE A 32 22.59 -4.88 -16.60
N ASN A 33 23.32 -5.76 -17.26
CA ASN A 33 24.31 -6.63 -16.60
C ASN A 33 25.51 -5.85 -16.06
N GLU A 34 25.95 -4.80 -16.75
CA GLU A 34 26.95 -3.86 -16.27
C GLU A 34 26.46 -3.09 -15.03
N LEU A 35 25.22 -2.66 -15.01
CA LEU A 35 24.57 -2.00 -13.87
C LEU A 35 24.36 -2.95 -12.68
N ASP A 36 24.02 -4.21 -12.93
CA ASP A 36 23.84 -5.24 -11.89
C ASP A 36 25.19 -5.63 -11.26
N ASN A 37 26.25 -5.73 -12.09
CA ASN A 37 27.62 -5.93 -11.60
C ASN A 37 28.14 -4.72 -10.80
N HIS A 38 27.76 -3.50 -11.20
CA HIS A 38 28.08 -2.27 -10.47
C HIS A 38 27.35 -2.20 -9.13
N ASN A 39 26.08 -2.60 -9.10
CA ASN A 39 25.28 -2.70 -7.87
C ASN A 39 25.88 -3.72 -6.89
N THR A 40 26.24 -4.90 -7.36
CA THR A 40 26.86 -5.95 -6.54
C THR A 40 28.23 -5.50 -5.97
N TYR A 41 28.98 -4.69 -6.72
CA TYR A 41 30.23 -4.12 -6.25
C TYR A 41 30.02 -3.04 -5.16
N HIS A 42 28.93 -2.24 -5.25
CA HIS A 42 28.63 -1.21 -4.28
C HIS A 42 27.96 -1.75 -3.01
N GLU A 43 27.12 -2.78 -3.11
CA GLU A 43 26.55 -3.48 -1.95
C GLU A 43 27.63 -4.08 -1.04
N THR A 44 28.78 -4.45 -1.62
CA THR A 44 29.91 -5.02 -0.86
C THR A 44 30.84 -3.98 -0.24
N LYS A 45 30.78 -2.72 -0.63
CA LYS A 45 31.74 -1.69 -0.16
C LYS A 45 31.22 -0.47 0.56
N GLN A 46 29.94 -0.09 0.44
CA GLN A 46 29.41 1.05 1.20
C GLN A 46 27.90 0.93 1.41
N LYS A 47 27.46 1.02 2.67
CA LYS A 47 26.07 1.18 3.11
C LYS A 47 25.54 2.60 2.83
N THR A 48 25.71 3.11 1.65
CA THR A 48 25.13 4.40 1.27
C THR A 48 23.99 4.17 0.29
N ALA A 49 22.85 4.78 0.59
CA ALA A 49 21.67 4.76 -0.26
C ALA A 49 22.04 5.15 -1.69
N HIS A 50 21.72 4.30 -2.65
CA HIS A 50 21.89 4.63 -4.06
C HIS A 50 21.00 5.81 -4.43
N ASP A 51 21.62 6.84 -4.95
CA ASP A 51 20.91 7.98 -5.50
C ASP A 51 20.18 7.55 -6.78
N THR A 52 18.84 7.41 -6.66
CA THR A 52 17.96 7.07 -7.79
C THR A 52 18.09 8.08 -8.93
N SER A 53 18.55 9.30 -8.63
CA SER A 53 18.79 10.36 -9.61
C SER A 53 19.93 9.98 -10.57
N GLN A 54 20.97 9.31 -10.10
CA GLN A 54 22.09 8.87 -10.95
C GLN A 54 21.68 7.80 -11.94
N ILE A 55 20.82 6.86 -11.54
CA ILE A 55 20.27 5.83 -12.45
C ILE A 55 19.40 6.49 -13.53
N ILE A 56 18.57 7.46 -13.14
CA ILE A 56 17.72 8.23 -14.04
C ILE A 56 18.57 9.06 -15.02
N HIS A 57 19.64 9.70 -14.55
CA HIS A 57 20.56 10.45 -15.40
C HIS A 57 21.24 9.54 -16.44
N THR A 58 21.75 8.39 -16.01
CA THR A 58 22.43 7.45 -16.93
C THR A 58 21.47 6.93 -18.00
N LEU A 59 20.22 6.59 -17.65
CA LEU A 59 19.19 6.18 -18.60
C LEU A 59 18.78 7.32 -19.54
N THR A 60 18.67 8.54 -19.02
CA THR A 60 18.30 9.73 -19.80
C THR A 60 19.40 10.11 -20.77
N ASP A 61 20.66 10.05 -20.36
CA ASP A 61 21.82 10.34 -21.20
C ASP A 61 22.00 9.27 -22.28
N GLY A 62 21.76 8.00 -21.97
CA GLY A 62 21.76 6.92 -22.98
C GLY A 62 20.68 7.11 -24.03
N LEU A 63 19.47 7.50 -23.65
CA LEU A 63 18.37 7.81 -24.58
C LEU A 63 18.67 9.05 -25.45
N LYS A 64 19.35 10.05 -24.88
CA LYS A 64 19.73 11.27 -25.59
C LYS A 64 20.80 10.97 -26.64
N VAL A 65 21.84 10.20 -26.29
CA VAL A 65 22.90 9.76 -27.23
C VAL A 65 22.30 8.99 -28.41
N HIS A 66 21.43 8.02 -28.14
CA HIS A 66 20.78 7.23 -29.20
C HIS A 66 19.91 8.09 -30.11
N SER A 67 19.25 9.09 -29.55
CA SER A 67 18.43 10.05 -30.30
C SER A 67 19.29 10.98 -31.19
N ASP A 68 20.40 11.45 -30.69
CA ASP A 68 21.30 12.33 -31.44
C ASP A 68 21.99 11.53 -32.59
N GLU A 69 22.32 10.27 -32.36
CA GLU A 69 22.81 9.36 -33.40
C GLU A 69 21.76 9.13 -34.49
N HIS A 70 20.52 8.89 -34.13
CA HIS A 70 19.42 8.71 -35.10
C HIS A 70 19.12 9.97 -35.90
N LEU A 71 19.13 11.14 -35.26
CA LEU A 71 18.99 12.43 -35.94
C LEU A 71 20.17 12.70 -36.91
N ASN A 72 21.38 12.34 -36.53
CA ASN A 72 22.52 12.46 -37.40
C ASN A 72 22.46 11.47 -38.59
N TYR A 73 22.02 10.23 -38.36
CA TYR A 73 21.75 9.26 -39.42
C TYR A 73 20.69 9.79 -40.41
N LEU A 74 19.59 10.36 -39.93
CA LEU A 74 18.55 10.95 -40.79
C LEU A 74 19.09 12.18 -41.55
N ARG A 75 19.95 12.99 -40.94
CA ARG A 75 20.58 14.13 -41.62
C ARG A 75 21.52 13.68 -42.74
N GLU A 76 22.29 12.64 -42.54
CA GLU A 76 23.18 12.08 -43.59
C GLU A 76 22.37 11.41 -44.70
N GLN A 77 21.28 10.72 -44.41
CA GLN A 77 20.34 10.17 -45.39
C GLN A 77 19.74 11.31 -46.26
N ILE A 78 19.34 12.42 -45.65
CA ILE A 78 18.82 13.58 -46.36
C ILE A 78 19.88 14.22 -47.25
N LYS A 79 21.13 14.35 -46.81
CA LYS A 79 22.25 14.84 -47.64
C LYS A 79 22.47 13.96 -48.85
N HIS A 80 22.42 12.62 -48.72
CA HIS A 80 22.58 11.67 -49.82
C HIS A 80 21.39 11.72 -50.81
N LEU A 81 20.17 11.95 -50.35
CA LEU A 81 18.96 12.11 -51.16
C LEU A 81 19.02 13.40 -52.02
N VAL A 82 19.57 14.47 -51.49
CA VAL A 82 19.61 15.77 -52.18
C VAL A 82 20.71 15.89 -53.22
N LEU A 83 21.77 15.07 -53.13
CA LEU A 83 23.00 15.21 -53.95
C LEU A 83 23.21 14.14 -55.01
N GLY A 84 22.31 13.16 -55.18
CA GLY A 84 22.74 11.93 -55.87
C GLY A 84 21.92 11.38 -57.04
N HIS A 85 20.74 11.85 -57.44
CA HIS A 85 19.99 11.22 -58.53
C HIS A 85 19.09 12.14 -59.35
N ASN A 86 19.09 11.95 -60.66
CA ASN A 86 18.16 12.53 -61.65
C ASN A 86 16.74 11.92 -61.52
N GLY A 87 16.09 12.11 -60.38
CA GLY A 87 14.68 11.72 -60.14
C GLY A 87 13.75 12.95 -60.17
N ASP A 88 12.45 12.71 -60.27
CA ASP A 88 11.38 13.71 -60.35
C ASP A 88 11.40 14.70 -59.14
N GLY A 89 12.42 15.53 -59.05
CA GLY A 89 12.78 16.37 -57.89
C GLY A 89 11.67 17.21 -57.30
N ILE A 90 10.61 17.51 -58.05
CA ILE A 90 9.47 18.32 -57.55
C ILE A 90 8.48 17.45 -56.76
N GLN A 91 8.22 16.21 -57.19
CA GLN A 91 7.30 15.31 -56.46
C GLN A 91 7.94 14.76 -55.19
N GLU A 92 9.22 14.44 -55.25
CA GLU A 92 9.98 13.99 -54.08
C GLU A 92 10.14 15.11 -53.03
N LEU A 93 10.41 16.35 -53.46
CA LEU A 93 10.43 17.50 -52.59
C LEU A 93 9.05 17.81 -51.96
N ARG A 94 7.95 17.60 -52.68
CA ARG A 94 6.61 17.74 -52.12
C ARG A 94 6.29 16.65 -51.12
N ALA A 95 6.62 15.39 -51.44
CA ALA A 95 6.46 14.26 -50.54
C ALA A 95 7.30 14.42 -49.26
N SER A 96 8.54 14.91 -49.39
CA SER A 96 9.43 15.16 -48.25
C SER A 96 8.98 16.30 -47.33
N ARG A 97 8.02 17.12 -47.73
CA ARG A 97 7.41 18.20 -46.90
C ARG A 97 6.15 17.72 -46.15
N THR A 98 5.76 16.45 -46.31
CA THR A 98 4.64 15.87 -45.57
C THR A 98 5.21 15.15 -44.34
N SER A 99 4.70 15.48 -43.16
CA SER A 99 5.11 14.85 -41.92
C SER A 99 4.51 13.43 -41.78
N MET A 100 5.00 12.68 -40.81
CA MET A 100 4.49 11.32 -40.52
C MET A 100 3.02 11.30 -40.08
N ASP A 101 2.47 12.41 -39.60
CA ASP A 101 1.05 12.59 -39.27
C ASP A 101 0.25 13.23 -40.41
N ALA A 102 0.78 13.18 -41.64
CA ALA A 102 0.14 13.64 -42.86
C ALA A 102 -0.10 15.17 -42.95
N GLN A 103 0.59 15.99 -42.13
CA GLN A 103 0.58 17.44 -42.32
C GLN A 103 1.58 17.85 -43.40
N SER A 104 1.18 18.82 -44.24
CA SER A 104 2.02 19.39 -45.30
C SER A 104 2.59 20.74 -44.89
N PHE A 105 3.86 20.97 -45.17
CA PHE A 105 4.60 22.17 -44.82
C PHE A 105 5.13 22.88 -46.09
N ASP A 106 5.24 24.19 -46.03
CA ASP A 106 5.78 25.01 -47.13
C ASP A 106 7.27 24.76 -47.37
N THR A 107 7.99 24.34 -46.33
CA THR A 107 9.42 24.07 -46.38
C THR A 107 9.75 22.70 -45.75
N LEU A 108 10.82 22.08 -46.20
CA LEU A 108 11.37 20.85 -45.58
C LEU A 108 11.82 21.12 -44.12
N ASP A 109 12.39 22.31 -43.88
CA ASP A 109 12.82 22.70 -42.54
C ASP A 109 11.62 22.79 -41.58
N GLY A 110 10.51 23.37 -42.00
CA GLY A 110 9.28 23.42 -41.20
C GLY A 110 8.74 22.05 -40.86
N ARG A 111 8.78 21.09 -41.82
CA ARG A 111 8.40 19.67 -41.57
C ARG A 111 9.35 19.02 -40.59
N LEU A 112 10.66 19.17 -40.77
CA LEU A 112 11.65 18.55 -39.88
C LEU A 112 11.57 19.11 -38.46
N TYR A 113 11.32 20.41 -38.32
CA TYR A 113 11.11 21.04 -37.02
C TYR A 113 9.84 20.53 -36.33
N HIS A 114 8.76 20.35 -37.08
CA HIS A 114 7.50 19.80 -36.56
C HIS A 114 7.71 18.35 -36.09
N ASP A 115 8.34 17.50 -36.90
CA ASP A 115 8.60 16.11 -36.54
C ASP A 115 9.53 16.01 -35.30
N PHE A 116 10.50 16.90 -35.21
CA PHE A 116 11.41 17.00 -34.06
C PHE A 116 10.65 17.36 -32.77
N LEU A 117 9.77 18.38 -32.81
CA LEU A 117 8.97 18.76 -31.66
C LEU A 117 8.00 17.65 -31.23
N ARG A 118 7.39 16.97 -32.19
CA ARG A 118 6.50 15.84 -31.92
C ARG A 118 7.23 14.70 -31.25
N GLU A 119 8.42 14.39 -31.71
CA GLU A 119 9.25 13.34 -31.11
C GLU A 119 9.76 13.74 -29.72
N GLN A 120 10.13 14.99 -29.51
CA GLN A 120 10.46 15.51 -28.17
C GLN A 120 9.28 15.37 -27.21
N ASN A 121 8.09 15.77 -27.62
CA ASN A 121 6.89 15.68 -26.80
C ASN A 121 6.53 14.22 -26.47
N ALA A 122 6.65 13.31 -27.45
CA ALA A 122 6.43 11.88 -27.25
C ALA A 122 7.43 11.29 -26.24
N ARG A 123 8.70 11.68 -26.31
CA ARG A 123 9.74 11.28 -25.35
C ARG A 123 9.47 11.81 -23.94
N GLU A 124 9.08 13.08 -23.81
CA GLU A 124 8.75 13.66 -22.51
C GLU A 124 7.51 13.00 -21.89
N THR A 125 6.53 12.68 -22.71
CA THR A 125 5.35 11.92 -22.28
C THR A 125 5.76 10.53 -21.79
N MET A 126 6.54 9.79 -22.58
CA MET A 126 7.05 8.46 -22.22
C MET A 126 7.93 8.52 -20.96
N ARG A 127 8.81 9.52 -20.85
CA ARG A 127 9.62 9.73 -19.65
C ARG A 127 8.76 9.96 -18.43
N THR A 128 7.75 10.81 -18.53
CA THR A 128 6.82 11.12 -17.44
C THR A 128 6.03 9.87 -17.03
N GLU A 129 5.55 9.11 -18.00
CA GLU A 129 4.86 7.84 -17.73
C GLU A 129 5.79 6.79 -17.09
N LEU A 130 7.03 6.70 -17.56
CA LEU A 130 8.03 5.78 -17.02
C LEU A 130 8.41 6.15 -15.58
N LEU A 131 8.68 7.44 -15.33
CA LEU A 131 8.95 7.95 -13.98
C LEU A 131 7.75 7.76 -13.04
N GLY A 132 6.53 7.88 -13.55
CA GLY A 132 5.31 7.57 -12.80
C GLY A 132 5.15 6.08 -12.45
N LYS A 133 5.84 5.19 -13.18
CA LYS A 133 5.83 3.73 -12.92
C LYS A 133 6.97 3.26 -12.03
N ILE A 134 8.03 4.05 -11.85
CA ILE A 134 9.16 3.75 -10.98
C ILE A 134 8.85 4.27 -9.58
N MET A 135 8.76 3.35 -8.61
CA MET A 135 8.59 3.72 -7.22
C MET A 135 9.87 4.39 -6.71
N ARG A 136 9.77 5.63 -6.23
CA ARG A 136 10.87 6.30 -5.53
C ARG A 136 11.18 5.57 -4.23
N VAL A 137 12.46 5.47 -3.88
CA VAL A 137 12.88 4.99 -2.54
C VAL A 137 13.56 6.15 -1.85
N VAL A 138 13.05 6.56 -0.71
CA VAL A 138 13.57 7.68 0.07
C VAL A 138 13.63 7.31 1.55
N ASN A 139 14.57 7.89 2.28
CA ASN A 139 14.60 7.78 3.74
C ASN A 139 13.92 9.02 4.35
N VAL A 140 13.07 8.83 5.35
CA VAL A 140 12.39 9.94 6.03
C VAL A 140 13.38 10.89 6.72
N ASP A 141 14.55 10.42 7.09
CA ASP A 141 15.61 11.24 7.72
C ASP A 141 16.11 12.33 6.78
N ASP A 142 16.13 12.06 5.46
CA ASP A 142 16.51 13.03 4.43
C ASP A 142 15.51 14.20 4.32
N PHE A 143 14.32 14.04 4.88
CA PHE A 143 13.25 15.05 4.95
C PHE A 143 13.17 15.72 6.35
N GLY A 144 14.12 15.43 7.22
CA GLY A 144 14.15 15.96 8.58
C GLY A 144 13.44 15.12 9.62
N GLY A 145 13.19 13.84 9.33
CA GLY A 145 12.73 12.86 10.31
C GLY A 145 13.75 12.69 11.43
N ASP A 146 13.25 12.53 12.65
CA ASP A 146 14.08 12.42 13.85
C ASP A 146 13.94 11.04 14.51
N PRO A 147 14.89 10.12 14.25
CA PRO A 147 14.87 8.80 14.85
C PRO A 147 15.20 8.79 16.35
N THR A 148 15.59 9.93 16.94
CA THR A 148 15.89 10.00 18.38
C THR A 148 14.64 10.15 19.25
N GLY A 149 13.48 10.41 18.65
CA GLY A 149 12.21 10.56 19.35
C GLY A 149 12.10 11.86 20.16
N GLN A 150 12.78 12.92 19.75
CA GLN A 150 12.74 14.21 20.43
C GLN A 150 11.91 15.26 19.69
N LYS A 151 11.75 15.11 18.37
CA LYS A 151 11.04 16.07 17.52
C LYS A 151 9.89 15.41 16.77
N ASP A 152 8.87 16.22 16.47
CA ASP A 152 7.78 15.81 15.60
C ASP A 152 8.28 15.57 14.18
N SER A 153 8.13 14.34 13.70
CA SER A 153 8.50 13.90 12.35
C SER A 153 7.30 13.86 11.39
N THR A 154 6.11 14.27 11.82
CA THR A 154 4.88 14.19 11.00
C THR A 154 5.07 14.84 9.64
N LYS A 155 5.60 16.06 9.61
CA LYS A 155 5.84 16.77 8.34
C LYS A 155 6.88 16.08 7.47
N ALA A 156 7.96 15.57 8.05
CA ALA A 156 9.00 14.85 7.32
C ALA A 156 8.43 13.62 6.60
N PHE A 157 7.58 12.84 7.28
CA PHE A 157 6.87 11.72 6.65
C PHE A 157 5.96 12.18 5.51
N GLN A 158 5.16 13.24 5.71
CA GLN A 158 4.25 13.72 4.65
C GLN A 158 5.03 14.26 3.45
N ASP A 159 6.13 14.97 3.65
CA ASP A 159 7.00 15.46 2.58
C ASP A 159 7.69 14.28 1.83
N ALA A 160 8.15 13.24 2.57
CA ALA A 160 8.72 12.04 1.99
C ALA A 160 7.70 11.26 1.13
N PHE A 161 6.47 11.13 1.60
CA PHE A 161 5.39 10.50 0.83
C PHE A 161 5.04 11.30 -0.42
N GLY A 162 4.97 12.63 -0.32
CA GLY A 162 4.54 13.48 -1.42
C GLY A 162 3.19 13.04 -2.00
N ASN A 163 3.15 12.85 -3.31
CA ASN A 163 1.94 12.40 -4.02
C ASN A 163 1.84 10.86 -4.21
N GLY A 164 2.69 10.10 -3.54
CA GLY A 164 2.74 8.64 -3.68
C GLY A 164 3.78 8.15 -4.70
N ASN A 165 3.61 6.93 -5.21
CA ASN A 165 4.61 6.18 -5.97
C ASN A 165 5.97 6.16 -5.27
N VAL A 166 5.95 5.82 -3.98
CA VAL A 166 7.12 5.96 -3.10
C VAL A 166 7.20 4.83 -2.09
N MET A 167 8.41 4.37 -1.83
CA MET A 167 8.78 3.63 -0.63
C MET A 167 9.51 4.60 0.30
N VAL A 168 8.90 4.90 1.45
CA VAL A 168 9.52 5.67 2.52
C VAL A 168 10.14 4.69 3.51
N THR A 169 11.45 4.73 3.62
CA THR A 169 12.20 3.92 4.59
C THR A 169 12.48 4.72 5.86
N MET A 170 12.69 4.03 6.94
CA MET A 170 13.00 4.59 8.25
C MET A 170 14.28 3.97 8.80
N SER A 171 15.10 4.76 9.47
CA SER A 171 16.25 4.26 10.23
C SER A 171 15.83 3.57 11.53
N ALA A 172 16.78 2.94 12.21
CA ALA A 172 16.58 2.44 13.56
C ALA A 172 16.32 3.61 14.53
N GLY A 173 15.35 3.44 15.44
CA GLY A 173 15.01 4.46 16.42
C GLY A 173 13.53 4.69 16.59
N THR A 174 13.16 5.81 17.20
CA THR A 174 11.76 6.17 17.48
C THR A 174 11.42 7.50 16.82
N TYR A 175 10.39 7.51 15.99
CA TYR A 175 9.86 8.71 15.33
C TYR A 175 8.57 9.15 16.01
N LEU A 176 8.50 10.39 16.47
CA LEU A 176 7.28 10.97 17.00
C LEU A 176 6.39 11.51 15.88
N THR A 177 5.08 11.35 16.03
CA THR A 177 4.08 11.84 15.05
C THR A 177 2.76 12.18 15.72
N THR A 178 1.97 13.04 15.06
CA THR A 178 0.56 13.30 15.42
C THR A 178 -0.41 12.49 14.55
N GLY A 179 0.10 11.62 13.69
CA GLY A 179 -0.64 10.78 12.77
C GLY A 179 -0.15 10.93 11.32
N LEU A 180 -0.12 9.81 10.60
CA LEU A 180 0.39 9.73 9.23
C LEU A 180 -0.74 9.37 8.26
N LYS A 181 -0.76 10.05 7.11
CA LYS A 181 -1.70 9.81 6.03
C LYS A 181 -0.95 9.36 4.77
N LEU A 182 -1.15 8.13 4.37
CA LEU A 182 -0.46 7.50 3.26
C LEU A 182 -1.19 7.73 1.93
N PRO A 183 -0.51 8.24 0.90
CA PRO A 183 -1.08 8.36 -0.44
C PRO A 183 -1.14 7.01 -1.16
N ASN A 184 -1.83 6.97 -2.28
CA ASN A 184 -1.87 5.79 -3.15
C ASN A 184 -0.47 5.38 -3.64
N ASN A 185 -0.28 4.09 -3.85
CA ASN A 185 0.97 3.50 -4.32
C ASN A 185 2.15 3.88 -3.40
N SER A 186 1.99 3.73 -2.10
CA SER A 186 3.03 4.03 -1.11
C SER A 186 3.34 2.84 -0.22
N ARG A 187 4.61 2.76 0.17
CA ARG A 187 5.11 1.80 1.15
C ARG A 187 5.81 2.54 2.27
N LEU A 188 5.53 2.17 3.51
CA LEU A 188 6.23 2.65 4.71
C LEU A 188 6.97 1.47 5.33
N VAL A 189 8.30 1.54 5.38
CA VAL A 189 9.14 0.39 5.72
C VAL A 189 10.16 0.76 6.79
N GLY A 190 10.10 0.07 7.93
CA GLY A 190 11.10 0.14 8.98
C GLY A 190 12.18 -0.93 8.83
N GLN A 191 13.09 -0.99 9.79
CA GLN A 191 14.18 -1.99 9.83
C GLN A 191 13.81 -3.25 10.61
N GLY A 192 12.68 -3.26 11.30
CA GLY A 192 12.15 -4.38 12.08
C GLY A 192 11.25 -3.90 13.20
N LYS A 193 10.31 -4.76 13.63
CA LYS A 193 9.33 -4.41 14.67
C LYS A 193 9.92 -4.17 16.07
N ASP A 194 11.19 -4.52 16.27
CA ASP A 194 11.93 -4.21 17.51
C ASP A 194 13.08 -3.22 17.29
N ILE A 195 13.19 -2.66 16.09
CA ILE A 195 14.29 -1.76 15.71
C ILE A 195 13.78 -0.36 15.40
N THR A 196 12.69 -0.24 14.66
CA THR A 196 12.08 1.04 14.30
C THR A 196 10.72 1.17 14.96
N THR A 197 10.47 2.29 15.62
CA THR A 197 9.17 2.59 16.25
C THR A 197 8.64 3.92 15.77
N ILE A 198 7.38 3.96 15.38
CA ILE A 198 6.60 5.20 15.24
C ILE A 198 5.74 5.33 16.50
N LYS A 199 5.71 6.52 17.09
CA LYS A 199 4.96 6.76 18.32
C LYS A 199 4.13 8.03 18.21
N LEU A 200 2.87 7.96 18.63
CA LEU A 200 2.06 9.17 18.80
C LEU A 200 2.63 10.06 19.89
N MET A 201 2.69 11.35 19.62
CA MET A 201 3.13 12.36 20.58
C MET A 201 2.16 12.43 21.77
N ASP A 202 2.68 12.91 22.88
CA ASP A 202 1.85 13.28 24.03
C ASP A 202 0.84 14.35 23.60
N GLU A 203 -0.36 14.32 24.18
CA GLU A 203 -1.47 15.25 23.90
C GLU A 203 -2.02 15.19 22.46
N THR A 204 -1.65 14.19 21.65
CA THR A 204 -2.29 13.98 20.34
C THR A 204 -3.81 13.76 20.55
N PRO A 205 -4.69 14.48 19.81
CA PRO A 205 -6.13 14.31 19.95
C PRO A 205 -6.61 12.88 19.73
N ALA A 206 -7.66 12.47 20.45
CA ALA A 206 -8.19 11.10 20.38
C ALA A 206 -8.69 10.71 18.99
N GLU A 207 -9.17 11.66 18.20
CA GLU A 207 -9.63 11.47 16.83
C GLU A 207 -8.50 11.30 15.81
N ASN A 208 -7.27 11.50 16.20
CA ASN A 208 -6.13 11.30 15.30
C ASN A 208 -5.82 9.81 15.18
N ILE A 209 -5.99 9.28 13.98
CA ILE A 209 -5.57 7.94 13.64
C ILE A 209 -4.04 7.91 13.50
N GLY A 210 -3.40 6.89 14.05
CA GLY A 210 -1.94 6.78 14.00
C GLY A 210 -1.40 6.69 12.58
N ILE A 211 -1.87 5.74 11.80
CA ILE A 211 -1.56 5.59 10.36
C ILE A 211 -2.84 5.29 9.61
N THR A 212 -3.13 6.05 8.56
CA THR A 212 -4.28 5.81 7.68
C THR A 212 -3.98 6.24 6.24
N ASN A 213 -4.88 5.98 5.33
CA ASN A 213 -4.80 6.47 3.96
C ASN A 213 -5.34 7.90 3.80
N ILE A 214 -4.77 8.70 2.89
CA ILE A 214 -5.18 10.10 2.66
C ILE A 214 -6.67 10.20 2.28
N LYS A 215 -7.13 9.31 1.40
CA LYS A 215 -8.51 9.31 0.91
C LYS A 215 -9.36 8.33 1.70
N MET A 216 -9.71 8.66 2.92
CA MET A 216 -10.63 7.85 3.72
C MET A 216 -12.07 7.83 3.18
N SER A 217 -12.40 8.69 2.23
CA SER A 217 -13.72 8.74 1.58
C SER A 217 -13.83 7.89 0.30
N GLY A 218 -12.80 7.12 -0.03
CA GLY A 218 -12.80 6.14 -1.12
C GLY A 218 -11.62 6.23 -2.08
N PHE A 219 -11.43 5.17 -2.87
CA PHE A 219 -10.43 5.04 -3.93
C PHE A 219 -8.96 5.09 -3.47
N ALA A 220 -8.68 4.63 -2.27
CA ALA A 220 -7.32 4.37 -1.82
C ALA A 220 -6.83 3.02 -2.37
N LYS A 221 -5.56 2.92 -2.79
CA LYS A 221 -5.03 1.67 -3.33
C LYS A 221 -3.52 1.52 -3.20
N ASN A 222 -3.08 0.26 -3.16
CA ASN A 222 -1.67 -0.13 -3.19
C ASN A 222 -0.88 0.53 -2.05
N ILE A 223 -1.30 0.30 -0.82
CA ILE A 223 -0.69 0.87 0.38
C ILE A 223 -0.10 -0.26 1.22
N SER A 224 1.14 -0.12 1.66
CA SER A 224 1.73 -1.07 2.61
C SER A 224 2.46 -0.40 3.77
N VAL A 225 2.45 -1.07 4.92
CA VAL A 225 3.18 -0.72 6.13
C VAL A 225 3.91 -1.95 6.64
N GLU A 226 5.22 -1.85 6.83
CA GLU A 226 6.06 -3.03 6.97
C GLU A 226 7.24 -2.83 7.94
N ASN A 227 7.54 -3.85 8.73
CA ASN A 227 8.78 -3.98 9.50
C ASN A 227 9.02 -2.85 10.52
N PHE A 228 8.05 -2.51 11.35
CA PHE A 228 8.22 -1.53 12.44
C PHE A 228 7.22 -1.75 13.58
N SER A 229 7.44 -1.08 14.69
CA SER A 229 6.47 -0.95 15.78
C SER A 229 5.68 0.35 15.67
N PHE A 230 4.41 0.31 16.01
CA PHE A 230 3.59 1.50 16.21
C PHE A 230 3.07 1.56 17.64
N ASN A 231 3.43 2.61 18.36
CA ASN A 231 2.99 2.90 19.72
C ASN A 231 1.91 3.99 19.71
N GLY A 232 0.68 3.63 20.03
CA GLY A 232 -0.44 4.56 20.15
C GLY A 232 -0.34 5.50 21.36
N ASN A 233 0.61 5.26 22.28
CA ASN A 233 0.91 6.12 23.43
C ASN A 233 -0.32 6.47 24.30
N LYS A 234 -1.27 5.57 24.43
CA LYS A 234 -2.57 5.84 25.04
C LYS A 234 -2.50 6.28 26.51
N PHE A 235 -1.45 5.87 27.22
CA PHE A 235 -1.30 6.21 28.63
C PHE A 235 -0.69 7.59 28.89
N ARG A 236 -0.06 8.20 27.88
CA ARG A 236 0.53 9.54 27.92
C ARG A 236 -0.29 10.58 27.19
N GLN A 237 -1.24 10.16 26.38
CA GLN A 237 -2.27 11.05 25.88
C GLN A 237 -3.07 11.57 27.10
N ASN A 238 -3.67 12.74 26.96
CA ASN A 238 -4.45 13.35 28.04
C ASN A 238 -5.31 12.30 28.76
N LYS A 239 -5.15 12.14 30.08
CA LYS A 239 -5.80 11.10 30.89
C LYS A 239 -7.33 11.17 30.87
N SER A 240 -7.90 12.27 30.44
CA SER A 240 -9.35 12.44 30.22
C SER A 240 -9.79 11.98 28.80
N LEU A 241 -8.85 11.66 27.89
CA LEU A 241 -9.18 11.19 26.57
C LEU A 241 -9.90 9.86 26.62
N LYS A 242 -11.09 9.85 26.08
CA LYS A 242 -11.81 8.63 25.71
C LYS A 242 -11.61 8.37 24.22
N PRO A 243 -11.68 7.11 23.79
CA PRO A 243 -11.74 6.85 22.37
C PRO A 243 -12.78 7.74 21.71
N SER A 244 -12.40 8.42 20.64
CA SER A 244 -13.37 9.02 19.73
C SER A 244 -14.19 7.89 19.13
N GLY A 245 -15.46 8.08 18.96
CA GLY A 245 -16.32 7.06 18.40
C GLY A 245 -15.71 6.44 17.12
N GLY A 246 -15.91 5.14 16.90
CA GLY A 246 -15.43 4.37 15.78
C GLY A 246 -13.95 4.20 15.69
N SER A 247 -13.53 3.86 14.52
CA SER A 247 -12.12 3.58 14.23
C SER A 247 -11.18 4.79 14.30
N LEU A 248 -11.67 5.98 14.64
CA LEU A 248 -10.85 7.20 14.63
C LEU A 248 -9.71 7.19 15.65
N SER A 249 -9.82 6.42 16.72
CA SER A 249 -8.76 6.30 17.72
C SER A 249 -7.84 5.09 17.50
N SER A 250 -7.89 4.47 16.33
CA SER A 250 -7.09 3.30 16.00
C SER A 250 -5.64 3.65 15.68
N ASN A 251 -4.72 2.72 15.94
CA ASN A 251 -3.31 2.91 15.59
C ASN A 251 -3.09 2.84 14.08
N ILE A 252 -3.53 1.77 13.44
CA ILE A 252 -3.43 1.59 11.98
C ILE A 252 -4.82 1.34 11.45
N ARG A 253 -5.28 2.19 10.55
CA ARG A 253 -6.59 2.09 9.94
C ARG A 253 -6.53 2.18 8.42
N PHE A 254 -6.95 1.13 7.74
CA PHE A 254 -7.16 1.13 6.29
C PHE A 254 -8.64 1.29 5.99
N ALA A 255 -9.00 2.44 5.41
CA ALA A 255 -10.40 2.82 5.14
C ALA A 255 -10.66 2.89 3.63
N GLY A 256 -11.39 1.93 3.07
CA GLY A 256 -11.68 1.84 1.64
C GLY A 256 -10.43 1.66 0.78
N VAL A 257 -9.50 0.80 1.23
CA VAL A 257 -8.24 0.51 0.53
C VAL A 257 -8.38 -0.74 -0.32
N THR A 258 -7.99 -0.67 -1.57
CA THR A 258 -7.83 -1.84 -2.44
C THR A 258 -6.35 -2.19 -2.58
N ASN A 259 -5.98 -3.45 -2.38
CA ASN A 259 -4.61 -3.96 -2.35
C ASN A 259 -3.78 -3.31 -1.23
N GLY A 260 -4.07 -3.68 0.01
CA GLY A 260 -3.34 -3.25 1.20
C GLY A 260 -2.48 -4.37 1.79
N TYR A 261 -1.35 -4.00 2.41
CA TYR A 261 -0.47 -4.95 3.06
C TYR A 261 0.07 -4.41 4.38
N ILE A 262 -0.14 -5.16 5.46
CA ILE A 262 0.38 -4.86 6.80
C ILE A 262 1.24 -6.06 7.20
N TYR A 263 2.56 -5.88 7.22
CA TYR A 263 3.48 -6.99 7.37
C TYR A 263 4.51 -6.76 8.46
N ASN A 264 4.67 -7.73 9.35
CA ASN A 264 5.68 -7.71 10.40
C ASN A 264 5.65 -6.40 11.21
N VAL A 265 4.43 -5.98 11.58
CA VAL A 265 4.18 -4.78 12.39
C VAL A 265 3.76 -5.18 13.79
N LYS A 266 4.33 -4.49 14.79
CA LYS A 266 3.91 -4.56 16.18
C LYS A 266 3.12 -3.30 16.53
N SER A 267 1.80 -3.41 16.66
CA SER A 267 0.93 -2.29 17.02
C SER A 267 0.46 -2.42 18.47
N TYR A 268 0.69 -1.38 19.27
CA TYR A 268 0.39 -1.48 20.70
C TYR A 268 -0.03 -0.14 21.34
N ASP A 269 -0.59 -0.25 22.55
CA ASP A 269 -1.07 0.87 23.34
C ASP A 269 -1.99 1.82 22.57
N SER A 270 -2.95 1.24 21.84
CA SER A 270 -3.99 1.99 21.13
C SER A 270 -5.10 2.43 22.07
N LEU A 271 -5.68 3.60 21.84
CA LEU A 271 -6.93 4.01 22.52
C LEU A 271 -8.12 3.12 22.11
N LEU A 272 -8.12 2.60 20.90
CA LEU A 272 -9.17 1.76 20.35
C LEU A 272 -8.54 0.50 19.72
N HIS A 273 -8.64 0.30 18.43
CA HIS A 273 -8.07 -0.87 17.77
C HIS A 273 -6.58 -0.72 17.46
N CYS A 274 -5.84 -1.81 17.55
CA CYS A 274 -4.44 -1.79 17.13
C CYS A 274 -4.29 -1.81 15.61
N ILE A 275 -5.08 -2.64 14.90
CA ILE A 275 -5.16 -2.71 13.45
C ILE A 275 -6.63 -2.81 13.05
N ASP A 276 -7.07 -1.93 12.18
CA ASP A 276 -8.44 -1.84 11.72
C ASP A 276 -8.51 -1.75 10.19
N VAL A 277 -9.28 -2.62 9.58
CA VAL A 277 -9.60 -2.62 8.15
C VAL A 277 -11.07 -2.34 7.99
N THR A 278 -11.41 -1.20 7.41
CA THR A 278 -12.80 -0.75 7.32
C THR A 278 -13.13 -0.19 5.93
N TYR A 279 -14.38 0.13 5.71
CA TYR A 279 -14.82 0.78 4.48
C TYR A 279 -14.40 2.26 4.43
N ALA A 280 -14.52 2.87 3.25
CA ALA A 280 -14.20 4.27 3.03
C ALA A 280 -15.14 5.17 3.84
N ASN A 281 -14.63 5.71 4.94
CA ASN A 281 -15.37 6.49 5.89
C ASN A 281 -14.42 7.41 6.67
N ASP A 282 -14.76 8.68 6.74
CA ASP A 282 -14.05 9.69 7.54
C ASP A 282 -14.74 9.91 8.91
N LYS A 283 -15.84 9.22 9.15
CA LYS A 283 -16.62 9.23 10.39
C LYS A 283 -16.56 7.86 11.06
N TYR A 284 -17.46 7.67 11.99
CA TYR A 284 -17.39 6.59 12.92
C TYR A 284 -17.99 5.27 12.44
N PHE A 285 -19.28 5.13 12.31
CA PHE A 285 -19.95 3.89 11.96
C PHE A 285 -20.87 4.06 10.76
N TYR A 286 -21.13 2.93 10.12
CA TYR A 286 -22.23 2.81 9.19
C TYR A 286 -23.53 2.74 9.98
N GLU A 287 -24.18 3.87 10.07
CA GLU A 287 -25.58 3.94 10.55
C GLU A 287 -26.48 3.55 9.38
N GLY A 288 -26.71 2.26 9.24
CA GLY A 288 -27.49 1.70 8.14
C GLY A 288 -28.77 1.02 8.61
N ASP A 289 -29.42 0.40 7.65
CA ASP A 289 -30.64 -0.39 7.84
C ASP A 289 -30.36 -1.88 8.13
N GLY A 290 -29.13 -2.22 8.48
CA GLY A 290 -28.66 -3.58 8.65
C GLY A 290 -28.07 -4.20 7.39
N SER A 291 -27.98 -3.47 6.30
CA SER A 291 -27.35 -3.92 5.06
C SER A 291 -25.82 -3.74 5.09
N ARG A 292 -25.15 -4.22 4.07
CA ARG A 292 -23.75 -3.91 3.82
C ARG A 292 -23.60 -2.56 3.17
N VAL A 293 -22.44 -1.94 3.38
CA VAL A 293 -22.07 -0.78 2.57
C VAL A 293 -21.91 -1.20 1.11
N PRO A 294 -21.98 -0.27 0.14
CA PRO A 294 -21.69 -0.55 -1.25
C PRO A 294 -20.26 -1.11 -1.43
N GLU A 295 -20.12 -2.13 -2.27
CA GLU A 295 -18.82 -2.77 -2.56
C GLU A 295 -17.74 -1.77 -3.00
N SER A 296 -18.13 -0.71 -3.69
CA SER A 296 -17.21 0.32 -4.20
C SER A 296 -16.48 1.11 -3.11
N ILE A 297 -16.97 1.06 -1.87
CA ILE A 297 -16.34 1.75 -0.73
C ILE A 297 -15.74 0.79 0.29
N GLU A 298 -15.89 -0.52 0.12
CA GLU A 298 -15.27 -1.51 1.00
C GLU A 298 -13.75 -1.55 0.83
N SER A 299 -13.01 -1.88 1.89
CA SER A 299 -11.62 -2.31 1.73
C SER A 299 -11.57 -3.70 1.14
N GLN A 300 -10.65 -3.93 0.18
CA GLN A 300 -10.58 -5.21 -0.55
C GLN A 300 -9.13 -5.65 -0.77
N HIS A 301 -8.91 -6.97 -0.75
CA HIS A 301 -7.59 -7.56 -0.97
C HIS A 301 -6.54 -7.02 0.00
N ILE A 302 -6.85 -7.12 1.29
CA ILE A 302 -5.94 -6.70 2.36
C ILE A 302 -5.30 -7.95 2.98
N HIS A 303 -3.97 -7.89 3.15
CA HIS A 303 -3.21 -8.91 3.84
C HIS A 303 -2.60 -8.34 5.12
N ILE A 304 -2.87 -8.99 6.24
CA ILE A 304 -2.27 -8.71 7.54
C ILE A 304 -1.49 -9.97 7.93
N ASP A 305 -0.17 -9.89 7.93
CA ASP A 305 0.67 -11.06 8.14
C ASP A 305 1.82 -10.80 9.12
N ASN A 306 2.10 -11.78 9.98
CA ASN A 306 3.16 -11.74 10.99
C ASN A 306 3.10 -10.50 11.91
N CYS A 307 1.89 -10.02 12.22
CA CYS A 307 1.68 -8.86 13.06
C CYS A 307 1.43 -9.24 14.52
N GLU A 308 1.79 -8.31 15.42
CA GLU A 308 1.52 -8.40 16.84
C GLU A 308 0.68 -7.20 17.29
N ALA A 309 -0.39 -7.47 18.06
CA ALA A 309 -1.29 -6.46 18.58
C ALA A 309 -1.46 -6.64 20.09
N TYR A 310 -1.15 -5.61 20.89
CA TYR A 310 -1.35 -5.70 22.33
C TYR A 310 -1.59 -4.32 22.99
N GLY A 311 -2.10 -4.36 24.21
CA GLY A 311 -2.40 -3.13 24.93
C GLY A 311 -3.53 -2.30 24.29
N CYS A 312 -4.36 -2.92 23.46
CA CYS A 312 -5.43 -2.24 22.75
C CYS A 312 -6.54 -1.82 23.71
N GLY A 313 -7.20 -0.69 23.42
CA GLY A 313 -8.34 -0.21 24.18
C GLY A 313 -9.61 -0.97 23.87
N ASP A 314 -9.68 -1.55 22.70
CA ASP A 314 -10.72 -2.41 22.19
C ASP A 314 -10.05 -3.61 21.51
N ASP A 315 -10.24 -3.83 20.22
CA ASP A 315 -9.77 -5.03 19.54
C ASP A 315 -8.32 -4.97 19.10
N GLY A 316 -7.68 -6.12 19.03
CA GLY A 316 -6.32 -6.26 18.52
C GLY A 316 -6.28 -6.04 17.02
N ILE A 317 -6.98 -6.87 16.26
CA ILE A 317 -7.13 -6.78 14.80
C ILE A 317 -8.62 -6.90 14.48
N THR A 318 -9.18 -5.93 13.80
CA THR A 318 -10.60 -5.93 13.44
C THR A 318 -10.85 -5.61 11.97
N THR A 319 -11.96 -6.11 11.45
CA THR A 319 -12.42 -5.85 10.08
C THR A 319 -13.90 -5.44 10.09
N HIS A 320 -14.22 -4.40 9.31
CA HIS A 320 -15.60 -3.91 9.15
C HIS A 320 -15.87 -3.66 7.67
N HIS A 321 -17.00 -4.09 7.15
CA HIS A 321 -17.43 -3.82 5.78
C HIS A 321 -16.27 -3.89 4.78
N SER A 322 -15.60 -5.02 4.76
CA SER A 322 -14.44 -5.29 3.91
C SER A 322 -14.52 -6.70 3.35
N ARG A 323 -13.78 -6.99 2.28
CA ARG A 323 -13.80 -8.32 1.66
C ARG A 323 -12.45 -8.77 1.14
N TYR A 324 -12.30 -10.08 0.99
CA TYR A 324 -11.05 -10.70 0.54
C TYR A 324 -9.89 -10.33 1.44
N ILE A 325 -10.09 -10.47 2.75
CA ILE A 325 -9.09 -10.15 3.76
C ILE A 325 -8.39 -11.43 4.18
N THR A 326 -7.07 -11.38 4.27
CA THR A 326 -6.26 -12.46 4.84
C THR A 326 -5.58 -11.97 6.11
N ILE A 327 -5.74 -12.69 7.21
CA ILE A 327 -5.07 -12.46 8.49
C ILE A 327 -4.29 -13.72 8.83
N SER A 328 -2.94 -13.65 8.80
CA SER A 328 -2.11 -14.84 8.97
C SER A 328 -0.95 -14.60 9.92
N ASN A 329 -0.59 -15.65 10.69
CA ASN A 329 0.58 -15.66 11.58
C ASN A 329 0.59 -14.51 12.61
N CYS A 330 -0.57 -13.94 12.94
CA CYS A 330 -0.71 -12.81 13.84
C CYS A 330 -0.89 -13.26 15.29
N TYR A 331 -0.49 -12.37 16.22
CA TYR A 331 -0.65 -12.58 17.65
C TYR A 331 -1.29 -11.37 18.33
N ALA A 332 -2.50 -11.54 18.87
CA ALA A 332 -3.20 -10.48 19.59
C ALA A 332 -3.36 -10.87 21.07
N HIS A 333 -2.88 -10.00 21.99
CA HIS A 333 -2.83 -10.34 23.40
C HIS A 333 -2.86 -9.13 24.34
N SER A 334 -2.96 -9.41 25.63
CA SER A 334 -2.82 -8.44 26.72
C SER A 334 -3.59 -7.14 26.49
N PRO A 335 -4.91 -7.19 26.24
CA PRO A 335 -5.71 -5.99 26.08
C PRO A 335 -5.71 -5.20 27.38
N THR A 336 -5.90 -3.89 27.28
CA THR A 336 -5.97 -2.99 28.46
C THR A 336 -7.31 -2.26 28.55
N GLY A 337 -8.23 -2.56 27.66
CA GLY A 337 -9.59 -2.00 27.66
C GLY A 337 -10.54 -2.70 28.62
N GLY A 338 -11.80 -2.40 28.49
CA GLY A 338 -12.87 -2.96 29.31
C GLY A 338 -13.26 -4.40 28.97
N SER A 339 -14.49 -4.75 29.19
CA SER A 339 -15.02 -6.11 29.08
C SER A 339 -15.30 -6.61 27.67
N ASN A 340 -14.90 -5.89 26.62
CA ASN A 340 -15.27 -6.23 25.24
C ASN A 340 -14.09 -6.27 24.27
N ASN A 341 -12.89 -6.49 24.76
CA ASN A 341 -11.68 -6.57 23.92
C ASN A 341 -11.58 -7.91 23.25
N ASN A 342 -11.54 -7.94 21.96
CA ASN A 342 -11.29 -9.15 21.20
C ASN A 342 -9.85 -9.18 20.67
N GLY A 343 -9.27 -10.36 20.62
CA GLY A 343 -7.96 -10.54 20.02
C GLY A 343 -8.04 -10.27 18.52
N ILE A 344 -8.89 -11.03 17.84
CA ILE A 344 -9.23 -10.82 16.43
C ILE A 344 -10.75 -10.76 16.30
N GLU A 345 -11.22 -9.78 15.55
CA GLU A 345 -12.62 -9.57 15.30
C GLU A 345 -12.91 -9.50 13.80
N VAL A 346 -13.87 -10.27 13.34
CA VAL A 346 -14.44 -10.15 11.99
C VAL A 346 -15.85 -9.65 12.13
N ASP A 347 -16.05 -8.38 11.87
CA ASP A 347 -17.27 -7.67 12.22
C ASP A 347 -18.01 -7.05 11.00
N ASP A 348 -19.12 -6.46 11.26
CA ASP A 348 -19.94 -5.58 10.41
C ASP A 348 -19.79 -5.79 8.91
N GLY A 349 -20.51 -6.72 8.35
CA GLY A 349 -20.61 -6.92 6.89
C GLY A 349 -19.32 -7.39 6.20
N SER A 350 -18.29 -7.75 6.97
CA SER A 350 -17.06 -8.32 6.42
C SER A 350 -17.34 -9.64 5.67
N GLN A 351 -16.65 -9.86 4.54
CA GLN A 351 -16.88 -11.00 3.68
C GLN A 351 -15.59 -11.65 3.19
N PHE A 352 -15.61 -12.97 3.06
CA PHE A 352 -14.48 -13.72 2.52
C PHE A 352 -13.18 -13.40 3.26
N VAL A 353 -13.22 -13.62 4.58
CA VAL A 353 -12.10 -13.38 5.48
C VAL A 353 -11.41 -14.71 5.79
N PHE A 354 -10.12 -14.79 5.51
CA PHE A 354 -9.31 -15.99 5.69
C PHE A 354 -8.33 -15.76 6.83
N LEU A 355 -8.46 -16.56 7.90
CA LEU A 355 -7.60 -16.49 9.09
C LEU A 355 -6.77 -17.77 9.18
N THR A 356 -5.43 -17.65 9.17
CA THR A 356 -4.55 -18.82 9.17
C THR A 356 -3.45 -18.67 10.22
N ASN A 357 -3.25 -19.71 11.06
CA ASN A 357 -2.17 -19.80 12.05
C ASN A 357 -2.09 -18.59 13.00
N ASN A 358 -3.21 -18.01 13.38
CA ASN A 358 -3.23 -16.89 14.31
C ASN A 358 -3.27 -17.36 15.77
N ARG A 359 -2.87 -16.48 16.69
CA ARG A 359 -2.96 -16.72 18.13
C ARG A 359 -3.59 -15.54 18.84
N THR A 360 -4.36 -15.86 19.88
CA THR A 360 -4.89 -14.84 20.80
C THR A 360 -4.60 -15.27 22.24
N LYS A 361 -4.43 -14.31 23.15
CA LYS A 361 -4.19 -14.60 24.56
C LYS A 361 -4.73 -13.55 25.51
N GLY A 362 -5.51 -14.00 26.49
CA GLY A 362 -5.96 -13.18 27.62
C GLY A 362 -6.98 -12.11 27.27
N ASN A 363 -7.59 -12.18 26.10
CA ASN A 363 -8.64 -11.27 25.65
C ASN A 363 -9.99 -11.65 26.23
N PHE A 364 -10.99 -10.78 26.10
CA PHE A 364 -12.38 -11.15 26.39
C PHE A 364 -12.91 -12.13 25.35
N GLY A 365 -12.80 -11.78 24.05
CA GLY A 365 -12.98 -12.73 22.94
C GLY A 365 -11.65 -13.08 22.31
N GLY A 366 -11.36 -14.36 22.08
CA GLY A 366 -10.21 -14.77 21.29
C GLY A 366 -10.43 -14.43 19.83
N LEU A 367 -11.40 -15.07 19.21
CA LEU A 367 -11.89 -14.77 17.86
C LEU A 367 -13.40 -14.51 17.92
N GLU A 368 -13.79 -13.31 17.52
CA GLU A 368 -15.19 -12.89 17.40
C GLU A 368 -15.60 -12.80 15.93
N ILE A 369 -16.75 -13.35 15.58
CA ILE A 369 -17.37 -13.22 14.24
C ILE A 369 -18.79 -12.75 14.47
N LYS A 370 -19.07 -11.49 14.16
CA LYS A 370 -20.34 -10.86 14.58
C LYS A 370 -20.75 -9.67 13.69
N ALA A 371 -21.63 -8.85 14.18
CA ALA A 371 -21.93 -7.49 13.74
C ALA A 371 -22.62 -6.67 14.84
N HIS A 372 -22.71 -5.37 14.62
CA HIS A 372 -23.52 -4.46 15.38
C HIS A 372 -25.01 -4.51 14.97
N SER A 373 -25.86 -3.81 15.75
CA SER A 373 -27.32 -3.86 15.58
C SER A 373 -27.82 -3.25 14.26
N ASP A 374 -27.05 -2.38 13.67
CA ASP A 374 -27.37 -1.60 12.48
C ASP A 374 -26.57 -2.02 11.23
N SER A 375 -25.79 -3.08 11.35
CA SER A 375 -24.94 -3.61 10.28
C SER A 375 -25.28 -5.04 9.92
N SER A 376 -24.90 -5.44 8.71
CA SER A 376 -24.90 -6.83 8.25
C SER A 376 -23.90 -7.66 9.05
N ALA A 377 -24.17 -8.94 9.23
CA ALA A 377 -23.20 -9.86 9.84
C ALA A 377 -22.02 -10.16 8.91
N ALA A 378 -20.89 -10.53 9.53
CA ALA A 378 -19.77 -11.12 8.81
C ALA A 378 -20.19 -12.47 8.20
N THR A 379 -19.65 -12.80 7.01
CA THR A 379 -19.98 -14.04 6.30
C THR A 379 -18.81 -14.52 5.43
N GLY A 380 -18.80 -15.83 5.11
CA GLY A 380 -17.70 -16.41 4.32
C GLY A 380 -16.37 -16.35 5.06
N VAL A 381 -16.36 -16.71 6.35
CA VAL A 381 -15.18 -16.63 7.21
C VAL A 381 -14.56 -18.01 7.35
N PHE A 382 -13.30 -18.12 6.94
CA PHE A 382 -12.55 -19.38 6.99
C PHE A 382 -11.39 -19.25 7.96
N VAL A 383 -11.38 -20.12 8.97
CA VAL A 383 -10.35 -20.12 10.01
C VAL A 383 -9.65 -21.48 10.01
N ASP A 384 -8.33 -21.46 9.90
CA ASP A 384 -7.51 -22.67 9.98
C ASP A 384 -6.30 -22.44 10.90
N GLY A 385 -6.16 -23.31 11.90
CA GLY A 385 -5.01 -23.31 12.80
C GLY A 385 -4.98 -22.20 13.86
N HIS A 386 -6.11 -21.57 14.19
CA HIS A 386 -6.16 -20.56 15.25
C HIS A 386 -6.00 -21.17 16.65
N VAL A 387 -5.16 -20.55 17.50
CA VAL A 387 -4.94 -20.94 18.88
C VAL A 387 -5.35 -19.83 19.83
N SER A 388 -6.45 -20.02 20.56
CA SER A 388 -6.91 -19.15 21.65
C SER A 388 -6.34 -19.63 22.97
N ILE A 389 -5.70 -18.74 23.74
CA ILE A 389 -5.01 -19.05 24.99
C ILE A 389 -5.54 -18.18 26.11
N GLU A 390 -6.11 -18.76 27.15
CA GLU A 390 -6.58 -18.04 28.33
C GLU A 390 -7.57 -16.89 28.01
N ASP A 391 -8.15 -16.86 26.82
CA ASP A 391 -9.22 -15.90 26.47
C ASP A 391 -10.48 -16.24 27.28
N THR A 392 -11.30 -15.25 27.56
CA THR A 392 -12.52 -15.46 28.33
C THR A 392 -13.48 -16.34 27.56
N ARG A 393 -13.67 -16.08 26.26
CA ARG A 393 -14.35 -16.96 25.31
C ARG A 393 -13.48 -17.10 24.07
N SER A 394 -13.08 -18.32 23.78
CA SER A 394 -12.08 -18.60 22.74
C SER A 394 -12.59 -18.31 21.34
N TYR A 395 -13.80 -18.75 21.05
CA TYR A 395 -14.44 -18.60 19.73
C TYR A 395 -15.89 -18.19 19.94
N ASN A 396 -16.30 -17.13 19.28
CA ASN A 396 -17.66 -16.64 19.37
C ASN A 396 -18.20 -16.29 17.99
N VAL A 397 -19.20 -17.02 17.55
CA VAL A 397 -19.96 -16.72 16.33
C VAL A 397 -21.33 -16.27 16.82
N ARG A 398 -21.55 -14.96 16.84
CA ARG A 398 -22.75 -14.40 17.50
C ARG A 398 -23.91 -14.22 16.55
N HIS A 399 -25.08 -14.66 17.01
CA HIS A 399 -26.32 -14.11 16.53
C HIS A 399 -26.45 -12.67 17.00
N ILE A 400 -26.51 -11.74 16.06
CA ILE A 400 -26.57 -10.31 16.35
C ILE A 400 -27.97 -9.81 16.66
N GLY A 401 -28.95 -10.70 16.73
CA GLY A 401 -30.35 -10.36 16.99
C GLY A 401 -30.60 -9.59 18.27
N HIS A 402 -29.73 -9.72 19.26
CA HIS A 402 -29.85 -8.95 20.50
C HIS A 402 -29.39 -7.49 20.39
N HIS A 403 -28.71 -7.15 19.30
CA HIS A 403 -28.24 -5.79 19.00
C HIS A 403 -28.99 -5.14 17.84
N ARG A 404 -29.80 -5.89 17.09
CA ARG A 404 -30.40 -5.42 15.84
C ARG A 404 -31.86 -4.98 15.95
N ALA A 405 -32.19 -3.96 15.16
CA ALA A 405 -33.56 -3.75 14.75
C ALA A 405 -34.05 -4.95 13.93
N LYS A 406 -35.30 -5.34 14.10
CA LYS A 406 -35.93 -6.55 13.49
C LYS A 406 -36.01 -6.53 11.95
N THR A 407 -35.37 -5.60 11.29
CA THR A 407 -35.56 -5.29 9.87
C THR A 407 -34.63 -6.04 8.91
N ASP A 408 -33.51 -6.59 9.38
CA ASP A 408 -32.62 -7.35 8.54
C ASP A 408 -32.86 -8.87 8.68
N ALA A 409 -33.75 -9.39 7.87
CA ALA A 409 -34.06 -10.82 7.82
C ALA A 409 -32.94 -11.69 7.19
N LYS A 410 -31.99 -11.08 6.46
CA LYS A 410 -30.98 -11.84 5.69
C LYS A 410 -29.63 -11.98 6.39
N SER A 411 -29.29 -11.10 7.33
CA SER A 411 -27.96 -11.04 7.91
C SER A 411 -28.01 -11.02 9.45
N GLN A 412 -29.05 -11.60 10.05
CA GLN A 412 -29.22 -11.62 11.50
C GLN A 412 -28.17 -12.47 12.22
N THR A 413 -27.54 -13.38 11.52
CA THR A 413 -26.46 -14.24 12.04
C THR A 413 -25.26 -14.22 11.13
N ALA A 414 -24.08 -14.42 11.68
CA ALA A 414 -22.90 -14.79 10.89
C ALA A 414 -23.16 -16.18 10.26
N TYR A 415 -22.88 -16.33 8.97
CA TYR A 415 -23.09 -17.58 8.22
C TYR A 415 -21.91 -17.87 7.30
N ASP A 416 -21.87 -19.10 6.77
CA ASP A 416 -20.74 -19.59 5.99
C ASP A 416 -19.41 -19.44 6.76
N VAL A 417 -19.42 -19.88 8.03
CA VAL A 417 -18.25 -19.85 8.91
C VAL A 417 -17.69 -21.24 9.06
N VAL A 418 -16.40 -21.38 8.77
CA VAL A 418 -15.66 -22.63 8.92
C VAL A 418 -14.54 -22.43 9.91
N LEU A 419 -14.53 -23.22 10.98
CA LEU A 419 -13.44 -23.30 11.96
C LEU A 419 -12.76 -24.66 11.82
N ASN A 420 -11.52 -24.68 11.37
CA ASN A 420 -10.74 -25.87 11.15
C ASN A 420 -9.43 -25.83 11.95
N ASN A 421 -9.02 -26.97 12.53
CA ASN A 421 -7.78 -27.08 13.30
C ASN A 421 -7.63 -26.03 14.41
N CYS A 422 -8.74 -25.56 14.99
CA CYS A 422 -8.75 -24.54 16.03
C CYS A 422 -8.58 -25.16 17.42
N LEU A 423 -7.81 -24.49 18.29
CA LEU A 423 -7.49 -24.96 19.63
C LEU A 423 -7.81 -23.90 20.69
N ALA A 424 -8.54 -24.29 21.73
CA ALA A 424 -8.76 -23.47 22.93
C ALA A 424 -7.92 -24.04 24.10
N LEU A 425 -7.00 -23.22 24.59
CA LEU A 425 -6.13 -23.53 25.72
C LEU A 425 -6.52 -22.73 26.96
N ASN A 426 -6.93 -23.42 28.02
CA ASN A 426 -7.30 -22.81 29.30
C ASN A 426 -8.30 -21.66 29.19
N PRO A 427 -9.42 -21.79 28.44
CA PRO A 427 -10.42 -20.73 28.36
C PRO A 427 -11.00 -20.45 29.76
N LYS A 428 -11.34 -19.20 30.05
CA LYS A 428 -11.97 -18.84 31.33
C LYS A 428 -13.40 -19.41 31.45
N TYR A 429 -14.07 -19.60 30.34
CA TYR A 429 -15.37 -20.25 30.27
C TYR A 429 -15.30 -21.52 29.40
N ASN A 430 -15.76 -22.62 29.98
CA ASN A 430 -15.75 -23.98 29.36
C ASN A 430 -17.14 -24.29 28.81
N GLY A 431 -17.68 -23.54 27.92
CA GLY A 431 -19.01 -23.79 27.40
C GLY A 431 -19.73 -22.55 26.94
N VAL A 432 -21.05 -22.50 27.10
CA VAL A 432 -21.85 -21.35 26.71
C VAL A 432 -21.56 -20.18 27.63
N TYR A 433 -21.15 -19.05 27.09
CA TYR A 433 -20.96 -17.82 27.84
C TYR A 433 -22.33 -17.31 28.32
N PRO A 434 -22.54 -17.12 29.63
CA PRO A 434 -23.83 -16.62 30.12
C PRO A 434 -24.01 -15.15 29.74
N GLY A 435 -24.93 -14.87 28.86
CA GLY A 435 -25.23 -13.52 28.36
C GLY A 435 -24.97 -13.33 26.86
N SER A 436 -24.71 -14.41 26.14
CA SER A 436 -24.68 -14.44 24.66
C SER A 436 -26.06 -14.61 24.07
#